data_47e6268cf376594cd5f9a6a31a1005f1
#
_entry.id   47e6268cf376594cd5f9a6a31a1005f1
#
_cell.length_a   1.000
_cell.length_b   1.000
_cell.length_c   1.000
_cell.angle_alpha   90.00
_cell.angle_beta   90.00
_cell.angle_gamma   90.00
#
_symmetry.space_group_name_H-M   'P 1'
#
loop_
_entity.id
_entity.type
_entity.pdbx_description
1 polymer ?
#
loop_
_entity_poly.entity_id
_entity_poly.type
_entity_poly.pdbx_seq_one_letter_code
_entity_poly.pdbx_strand_id
1 'polypeptide(L)'
;MTRAETPHFYGRRRGRKLRVTMQQLLDTRLPELRLDPGASPASQFDGAPDDLFLEIGFGGGENLAAMAAARPEAGFIGAEPFVNGVASLLRHIEDGGIDNIRIWDDDVRLILGGMADGALAGAYVLFPDPWPKNRHAARRILQPAVLDEL
;
A
#
# COMPACT_ATOMS: atom_id res chain seq x y z
N MET A 1 -18.21 24.27 -4.15
CA MET A 1 -17.16 23.23 -4.00
C MET A 1 -17.82 21.89 -4.19
N THR A 2 -17.57 21.25 -5.30
CA THR A 2 -17.94 19.84 -5.51
C THR A 2 -17.12 19.01 -4.53
N ARG A 3 -17.81 18.32 -3.64
CA ARG A 3 -17.21 17.32 -2.74
C ARG A 3 -16.62 16.26 -3.65
N ALA A 4 -15.29 16.11 -3.66
CA ALA A 4 -14.66 15.03 -4.40
C ALA A 4 -15.28 13.71 -3.90
N GLU A 5 -15.91 12.98 -4.79
CA GLU A 5 -16.52 11.69 -4.44
C GLU A 5 -15.39 10.75 -3.99
N THR A 6 -15.54 10.22 -2.78
CA THR A 6 -14.61 9.22 -2.27
C THR A 6 -14.64 8.00 -3.19
N PRO A 7 -13.50 7.54 -3.72
CA PRO A 7 -13.47 6.39 -4.61
C PRO A 7 -14.10 5.16 -3.97
N HIS A 8 -14.98 4.49 -4.69
CA HIS A 8 -15.57 3.24 -4.20
C HIS A 8 -14.65 2.07 -4.50
N PHE A 9 -14.27 1.33 -3.45
CA PHE A 9 -13.47 0.11 -3.59
C PHE A 9 -14.38 -1.09 -3.82
N TYR A 10 -14.17 -1.79 -4.93
CA TYR A 10 -14.98 -2.93 -5.38
C TYR A 10 -14.40 -4.29 -4.97
N GLY A 11 -13.17 -4.34 -4.50
CA GLY A 11 -12.50 -5.57 -4.11
C GLY A 11 -12.94 -6.11 -2.74
N ARG A 12 -12.43 -7.29 -2.40
CA ARG A 12 -12.66 -7.90 -1.10
C ARG A 12 -11.78 -7.23 -0.04
N ARG A 13 -12.37 -6.81 1.08
CA ARG A 13 -11.63 -6.23 2.21
C ARG A 13 -11.24 -7.26 3.28
N ARG A 14 -11.98 -8.35 3.41
CA ARG A 14 -11.72 -9.42 4.39
C ARG A 14 -11.84 -10.78 3.74
N GLY A 15 -10.96 -11.69 4.13
CA GLY A 15 -10.95 -13.08 3.74
C GLY A 15 -11.35 -14.04 4.87
N ARG A 16 -10.66 -15.16 4.96
CA ARG A 16 -10.84 -16.12 6.04
C ARG A 16 -10.47 -15.51 7.39
N LYS A 17 -11.05 -16.04 8.48
CA LYS A 17 -10.70 -15.63 9.83
C LYS A 17 -9.18 -15.79 10.06
N LEU A 18 -8.57 -14.74 10.59
CA LEU A 18 -7.14 -14.73 10.89
C LEU A 18 -6.83 -15.59 12.12
N ARG A 19 -5.64 -16.19 12.13
CA ARG A 19 -5.07 -16.78 13.33
C ARG A 19 -4.83 -15.69 14.38
N VAL A 20 -4.84 -16.07 15.66
CA VAL A 20 -4.66 -15.14 16.78
C VAL A 20 -3.38 -14.32 16.65
N THR A 21 -2.27 -14.94 16.28
CA THR A 21 -0.98 -14.26 16.08
C THR A 21 -1.02 -13.21 14.97
N MET A 22 -1.72 -13.49 13.88
CA MET A 22 -1.90 -12.55 12.77
C MET A 22 -2.78 -11.37 13.18
N GLN A 23 -3.86 -11.63 13.93
CA GLN A 23 -4.70 -10.58 14.47
C GLN A 23 -3.94 -9.69 15.45
N GLN A 24 -3.07 -10.25 16.28
CA GLN A 24 -2.21 -9.50 17.17
C GLN A 24 -1.27 -8.54 16.43
N LEU A 25 -0.69 -8.97 15.29
CA LEU A 25 0.13 -8.10 14.45
C LEU A 25 -0.66 -6.92 13.89
N LEU A 26 -1.89 -7.16 13.44
CA LEU A 26 -2.77 -6.07 13.00
C LEU A 26 -3.05 -5.08 14.12
N ASP A 27 -3.26 -5.56 15.33
CA ASP A 27 -3.65 -4.74 16.47
C ASP A 27 -2.45 -3.94 17.04
N THR A 28 -1.23 -4.46 16.94
CA THR A 28 -0.03 -3.89 17.58
C THR A 28 0.94 -3.25 16.59
N ARG A 29 1.22 -3.89 15.46
CA ARG A 29 2.24 -3.42 14.50
C ARG A 29 1.69 -2.51 13.43
N LEU A 30 0.48 -2.77 12.92
CA LEU A 30 -0.10 -1.92 11.89
C LEU A 30 -0.19 -0.44 12.30
N PRO A 31 -0.64 -0.09 13.53
CA PRO A 31 -0.67 1.31 13.95
C PRO A 31 0.69 2.01 13.90
N GLU A 32 1.78 1.28 14.15
CA GLU A 32 3.15 1.83 14.10
C GLU A 32 3.66 2.03 12.68
N LEU A 33 3.21 1.19 11.73
CA LEU A 33 3.68 1.17 10.34
C LEU A 33 2.70 1.84 9.37
N ARG A 34 1.51 2.21 9.83
CA ARG A 34 0.51 2.85 8.98
C ARG A 34 1.02 4.19 8.47
N LEU A 35 0.91 4.40 7.16
CA LEU A 35 1.22 5.67 6.52
C LEU A 35 0.24 6.75 7.00
N ASP A 36 0.76 7.91 7.40
CA ASP A 36 -0.03 9.10 7.67
C ASP A 36 -0.18 9.91 6.36
N PRO A 37 -1.37 10.00 5.78
CA PRO A 37 -1.57 10.76 4.55
C PRO A 37 -1.45 12.27 4.73
N GLY A 38 -1.46 12.76 5.97
CA GLY A 38 -1.29 14.18 6.31
C GLY A 38 0.16 14.63 6.44
N ALA A 39 1.12 13.72 6.38
CA ALA A 39 2.54 14.01 6.50
C ALA A 39 3.31 13.67 5.22
N SER A 40 4.48 14.32 5.02
CA SER A 40 5.37 13.96 3.92
C SER A 40 5.76 12.49 4.00
N PRO A 41 5.64 11.69 2.93
CA PRO A 41 5.96 10.27 2.96
C PRO A 41 7.37 9.97 3.46
N ALA A 42 8.38 10.66 2.95
CA ALA A 42 9.78 10.43 3.31
C ALA A 42 10.05 10.64 4.81
N SER A 43 9.37 11.61 5.43
CA SER A 43 9.54 11.92 6.86
C SER A 43 9.08 10.82 7.81
N GLN A 44 8.33 9.84 7.31
CA GLN A 44 7.78 8.74 8.09
C GLN A 44 8.72 7.52 8.16
N PHE A 45 9.87 7.62 7.51
CA PHE A 45 10.92 6.60 7.53
C PHE A 45 12.14 7.13 8.28
N ASP A 46 12.83 6.22 8.97
CA ASP A 46 14.10 6.55 9.60
C ASP A 46 15.12 6.99 8.53
N GLY A 47 15.80 8.10 8.79
CA GLY A 47 16.78 8.66 7.88
C GLY A 47 16.22 9.37 6.65
N ALA A 48 14.88 9.48 6.52
CA ALA A 48 14.21 10.17 5.41
C ALA A 48 14.82 9.79 4.03
N PRO A 49 14.59 8.58 3.53
CA PRO A 49 15.24 8.07 2.31
C PRO A 49 14.94 8.94 1.10
N ASP A 50 15.93 9.07 0.22
CA ASP A 50 15.78 9.83 -1.04
C ASP A 50 14.85 9.12 -2.03
N ASP A 51 14.93 7.79 -2.07
CA ASP A 51 14.12 6.96 -2.96
C ASP A 51 12.96 6.33 -2.21
N LEU A 52 11.75 6.66 -2.64
CA LEU A 52 10.50 6.05 -2.19
C LEU A 52 9.85 5.27 -3.33
N PHE A 53 9.43 4.06 -3.04
CA PHE A 53 8.68 3.21 -3.96
C PHE A 53 7.31 2.90 -3.40
N LEU A 54 6.32 2.78 -4.28
CA LEU A 54 4.96 2.39 -3.94
C LEU A 54 4.61 1.09 -4.63
N GLU A 55 4.17 0.07 -3.90
CA GLU A 55 3.48 -1.09 -4.48
C GLU A 55 1.98 -0.99 -4.23
N ILE A 56 1.21 -0.98 -5.31
CA ILE A 56 -0.25 -0.94 -5.27
C ILE A 56 -0.78 -2.37 -5.37
N GLY A 57 -1.56 -2.78 -4.38
CA GLY A 57 -2.14 -4.11 -4.35
C GLY A 57 -1.09 -5.18 -4.07
N PHE A 58 -0.37 -5.09 -2.96
CA PHE A 58 0.72 -6.01 -2.65
C PHE A 58 0.28 -7.45 -2.30
N GLY A 59 -1.01 -7.72 -2.16
CA GLY A 59 -1.52 -9.05 -1.84
C GLY A 59 -1.01 -9.56 -0.51
N GLY A 60 -0.26 -10.67 -0.52
CA GLY A 60 0.38 -11.24 0.68
C GLY A 60 1.67 -10.54 1.12
N GLY A 61 2.20 -9.64 0.30
CA GLY A 61 3.36 -8.82 0.65
C GLY A 61 4.72 -9.47 0.41
N GLU A 62 4.80 -10.65 -0.19
CA GLU A 62 6.07 -11.36 -0.42
C GLU A 62 7.02 -10.53 -1.27
N ASN A 63 6.53 -9.96 -2.38
CA ASN A 63 7.34 -9.15 -3.28
C ASN A 63 7.79 -7.84 -2.60
N LEU A 64 6.88 -7.15 -1.94
CA LEU A 64 7.18 -5.91 -1.22
C LEU A 64 8.24 -6.13 -0.13
N ALA A 65 8.08 -7.18 0.67
CA ALA A 65 9.05 -7.55 1.71
C ALA A 65 10.42 -7.87 1.11
N ALA A 66 10.48 -8.62 0.01
CA ALA A 66 11.72 -8.95 -0.68
C ALA A 66 12.42 -7.69 -1.24
N MET A 67 11.69 -6.79 -1.88
CA MET A 67 12.23 -5.54 -2.39
C MET A 67 12.79 -4.66 -1.26
N ALA A 68 12.04 -4.51 -0.18
CA ALA A 68 12.47 -3.70 0.97
C ALA A 68 13.72 -4.27 1.65
N ALA A 69 13.78 -5.60 1.82
CA ALA A 69 14.95 -6.27 2.39
C ALA A 69 16.20 -6.12 1.51
N ALA A 70 16.03 -6.11 0.18
CA ALA A 70 17.13 -5.96 -0.79
C ALA A 70 17.65 -4.50 -0.88
N ARG A 71 16.85 -3.52 -0.47
CA ARG A 71 17.17 -2.09 -0.55
C ARG A 71 16.87 -1.37 0.76
N PRO A 72 17.64 -1.64 1.81
CA PRO A 72 17.40 -1.05 3.13
C PRO A 72 17.56 0.48 3.16
N GLU A 73 18.26 1.05 2.19
CA GLU A 73 18.46 2.50 2.03
C GLU A 73 17.23 3.23 1.46
N ALA A 74 16.34 2.50 0.80
CA ALA A 74 15.10 3.05 0.22
C ALA A 74 13.91 2.89 1.17
N GLY A 75 12.85 3.67 0.96
CA GLY A 75 11.58 3.51 1.63
C GLY A 75 10.54 2.87 0.70
N PHE A 76 9.73 2.00 1.26
CA PHE A 76 8.67 1.31 0.52
C PHE A 76 7.31 1.57 1.16
N ILE A 77 6.35 1.98 0.33
CA ILE A 77 4.95 2.13 0.73
C ILE A 77 4.16 1.02 0.07
N GLY A 78 3.43 0.26 0.85
CA GLY A 78 2.50 -0.75 0.35
C GLY A 78 1.05 -0.31 0.56
N ALA A 79 0.24 -0.36 -0.49
CA ALA A 79 -1.17 -0.07 -0.43
C ALA A 79 -1.99 -1.34 -0.71
N GLU A 80 -2.80 -1.77 0.23
CA GLU A 80 -3.65 -2.96 0.12
C GLU A 80 -4.85 -2.87 1.04
N PRO A 81 -6.09 -2.86 0.51
CA PRO A 81 -7.30 -2.85 1.34
C PRO A 81 -7.68 -4.21 1.91
N PHE A 82 -7.09 -5.31 1.43
CA PHE A 82 -7.39 -6.67 1.89
C PHE A 82 -6.67 -6.98 3.20
N VAL A 83 -7.42 -7.06 4.30
CA VAL A 83 -6.89 -7.21 5.67
C VAL A 83 -5.99 -8.43 5.83
N ASN A 84 -6.36 -9.56 5.23
CA ASN A 84 -5.56 -10.79 5.30
C ASN A 84 -4.19 -10.61 4.61
N GLY A 85 -4.13 -9.83 3.53
CA GLY A 85 -2.88 -9.48 2.87
C GLY A 85 -2.01 -8.58 3.74
N VAL A 86 -2.59 -7.59 4.37
CA VAL A 86 -1.89 -6.70 5.33
C VAL A 86 -1.30 -7.51 6.49
N ALA A 87 -2.07 -8.42 7.07
CA ALA A 87 -1.59 -9.30 8.13
C ALA A 87 -0.42 -10.19 7.68
N SER A 88 -0.49 -10.71 6.45
CA SER A 88 0.60 -11.48 5.84
C SER A 88 1.88 -10.64 5.67
N LEU A 89 1.75 -9.41 5.18
CA LEU A 89 2.88 -8.50 5.07
C LEU A 89 3.51 -8.21 6.44
N LEU A 90 2.71 -7.94 7.46
CA LEU A 90 3.21 -7.70 8.82
C LEU A 90 4.02 -8.90 9.34
N ARG A 91 3.59 -10.11 9.05
CA ARG A 91 4.36 -11.30 9.40
C ARG A 91 5.70 -11.35 8.67
N HIS A 92 5.75 -11.04 7.38
CA HIS A 92 7.01 -10.96 6.63
C HIS A 92 7.94 -9.88 7.20
N ILE A 93 7.40 -8.75 7.62
CA ILE A 93 8.15 -7.66 8.26
C ILE A 93 8.78 -8.14 9.57
N GLU A 94 8.01 -8.80 10.44
CA GLU A 94 8.52 -9.32 11.71
C GLU A 94 9.56 -10.42 11.50
N ASP A 95 9.27 -11.39 10.64
CA ASP A 95 10.17 -12.51 10.38
C ASP A 95 11.50 -12.05 9.75
N GLY A 96 11.47 -11.03 8.91
CA GLY A 96 12.63 -10.48 8.21
C GLY A 96 13.34 -9.34 8.91
N GLY A 97 12.81 -8.82 10.02
CA GLY A 97 13.35 -7.63 10.68
C GLY A 97 13.38 -6.41 9.74
N ILE A 98 12.36 -6.25 8.92
CA ILE A 98 12.27 -5.18 7.92
C ILE A 98 11.74 -3.90 8.58
N ASP A 99 12.39 -2.78 8.39
CA ASP A 99 12.05 -1.50 9.03
C ASP A 99 11.73 -0.37 8.04
N ASN A 100 11.89 -0.61 6.75
CA ASN A 100 11.74 0.38 5.69
C ASN A 100 10.44 0.21 4.88
N ILE A 101 9.36 -0.24 5.51
CA ILE A 101 8.01 -0.33 4.94
C ILE A 101 7.03 0.50 5.75
N ARG A 102 6.16 1.23 5.05
CA ARG A 102 4.94 1.83 5.62
C ARG A 102 3.73 1.32 4.85
N ILE A 103 2.61 1.19 5.53
CA ILE A 103 1.43 0.49 5.01
C ILE A 103 0.25 1.44 4.93
N TRP A 104 -0.39 1.49 3.77
CA TRP A 104 -1.70 2.07 3.58
C TRP A 104 -2.72 0.95 3.39
N ASP A 105 -3.52 0.70 4.41
CA ASP A 105 -4.47 -0.42 4.47
C ASP A 105 -5.86 -0.05 3.91
N ASP A 106 -5.87 0.76 2.88
CA ASP A 106 -7.09 1.21 2.20
C ASP A 106 -6.81 1.43 0.70
N ASP A 107 -7.77 2.01 0.01
CA ASP A 107 -7.66 2.36 -1.41
C ASP A 107 -6.54 3.40 -1.64
N VAL A 108 -5.61 3.07 -2.51
CA VAL A 108 -4.46 3.94 -2.83
C VAL A 108 -4.89 5.29 -3.40
N ARG A 109 -6.02 5.34 -4.09
CA ARG A 109 -6.55 6.60 -4.66
C ARG A 109 -6.84 7.67 -3.61
N LEU A 110 -6.99 7.27 -2.35
CA LEU A 110 -7.20 8.19 -1.23
C LEU A 110 -5.94 8.98 -0.85
N ILE A 111 -4.75 8.49 -1.24
CA ILE A 111 -3.47 9.10 -0.85
C ILE A 111 -2.68 9.69 -2.01
N LEU A 112 -2.93 9.27 -3.25
CA LEU A 112 -2.12 9.70 -4.41
C LEU A 112 -2.16 11.21 -4.61
N GLY A 113 -3.34 11.81 -4.60
CA GLY A 113 -3.50 13.25 -4.83
C GLY A 113 -2.89 14.15 -3.76
N GLY A 114 -2.56 13.60 -2.59
CA GLY A 114 -1.89 14.31 -1.50
C GLY A 114 -0.35 14.25 -1.54
N MET A 115 0.20 13.42 -2.42
CA MET A 115 1.65 13.33 -2.58
C MET A 115 2.18 14.46 -3.47
N ALA A 116 3.33 15.01 -3.12
CA ALA A 116 4.00 15.99 -3.96
C ALA A 116 4.50 15.37 -5.26
N ASP A 117 4.57 16.18 -6.33
CA ASP A 117 5.15 15.76 -7.60
C ASP A 117 6.58 15.27 -7.39
N GLY A 118 6.90 14.12 -7.97
CA GLY A 118 8.22 13.52 -7.84
C GLY A 118 8.53 12.92 -6.46
N ALA A 119 7.53 12.75 -5.59
CA ALA A 119 7.71 12.11 -4.27
C ALA A 119 8.13 10.64 -4.38
N LEU A 120 7.69 9.94 -5.43
CA LEU A 120 7.98 8.54 -5.69
C LEU A 120 9.09 8.38 -6.74
N ALA A 121 10.07 7.53 -6.47
CA ALA A 121 11.06 7.09 -7.44
C ALA A 121 10.48 6.06 -8.43
N GLY A 122 9.46 5.32 -8.00
CA GLY A 122 8.77 4.35 -8.85
C GLY A 122 7.54 3.77 -8.17
N ALA A 123 6.69 3.16 -8.97
CA ALA A 123 5.50 2.47 -8.52
C ALA A 123 5.39 1.08 -9.19
N TYR A 124 4.91 0.11 -8.44
CA TYR A 124 4.69 -1.26 -8.88
C TYR A 124 3.21 -1.61 -8.77
N VAL A 125 2.65 -2.10 -9.85
CA VAL A 125 1.29 -2.64 -9.88
C VAL A 125 1.39 -4.04 -10.46
N LEU A 126 1.49 -5.03 -9.59
CA LEU A 126 1.68 -6.42 -9.98
C LEU A 126 0.34 -7.16 -9.87
N PHE A 127 -0.04 -7.88 -10.94
CA PHE A 127 -1.26 -8.70 -10.97
C PHE A 127 -2.53 -7.96 -10.52
N PRO A 128 -2.84 -6.76 -11.09
CA PRO A 128 -4.06 -6.05 -10.74
C PRO A 128 -5.30 -6.84 -11.17
N ASP A 129 -6.43 -6.65 -10.46
CA ASP A 129 -7.70 -7.24 -10.84
C ASP A 129 -8.09 -6.82 -12.26
N PRO A 130 -8.33 -7.76 -13.18
CA PRO A 130 -8.50 -7.44 -14.60
C PRO A 130 -9.83 -6.75 -14.91
N TRP A 131 -10.89 -7.02 -14.12
CA TRP A 131 -12.24 -6.51 -14.38
C TRP A 131 -12.60 -6.52 -15.88
N PRO A 132 -12.72 -7.72 -16.53
CA PRO A 132 -12.72 -7.82 -17.99
C PRO A 132 -13.95 -7.25 -18.65
N LYS A 133 -15.07 -7.12 -17.94
CA LYS A 133 -16.32 -6.57 -18.49
C LYS A 133 -16.21 -5.06 -18.72
N ASN A 134 -16.62 -4.57 -19.88
CA ASN A 134 -16.57 -3.13 -20.21
C ASN A 134 -17.31 -2.26 -19.18
N ARG A 135 -18.45 -2.73 -18.64
CA ARG A 135 -19.18 -2.04 -17.58
C ARG A 135 -18.40 -1.85 -16.28
N HIS A 136 -17.31 -2.61 -16.08
CA HIS A 136 -16.45 -2.54 -14.92
C HIS A 136 -15.17 -1.73 -15.17
N ALA A 137 -15.02 -1.05 -16.29
CA ALA A 137 -13.79 -0.32 -16.62
C ALA A 137 -13.35 0.66 -15.53
N ALA A 138 -14.30 1.35 -14.90
CA ALA A 138 -14.02 2.27 -13.79
C ALA A 138 -13.47 1.61 -12.52
N ARG A 139 -13.55 0.28 -12.39
CA ARG A 139 -13.01 -0.49 -11.27
C ARG A 139 -11.53 -0.79 -11.41
N ARG A 140 -10.98 -0.71 -12.63
CA ARG A 140 -9.57 -1.02 -12.91
C ARG A 140 -8.69 0.04 -12.26
N ILE A 141 -7.60 -0.41 -11.60
CA ILE A 141 -6.66 0.52 -10.99
C ILE A 141 -5.83 1.26 -12.05
N LEU A 142 -5.48 0.58 -13.14
CA LEU A 142 -4.71 1.17 -14.24
C LEU A 142 -5.66 1.94 -15.17
N GLN A 143 -5.87 3.20 -14.88
CA GLN A 143 -6.63 4.15 -15.69
C GLN A 143 -5.97 5.54 -15.64
N PRO A 144 -6.23 6.42 -16.62
CA PRO A 144 -5.52 7.69 -16.75
C PRO A 144 -5.49 8.51 -15.45
N ALA A 145 -6.62 8.62 -14.75
CA ALA A 145 -6.70 9.39 -13.51
C ALA A 145 -5.73 8.89 -12.41
N VAL A 146 -5.47 7.58 -12.34
CA VAL A 146 -4.50 6.99 -11.39
C VAL A 146 -3.08 7.18 -11.91
N LEU A 147 -2.85 6.94 -13.19
CA LEU A 147 -1.52 7.06 -13.80
C LEU A 147 -0.98 8.50 -13.75
N ASP A 148 -1.87 9.48 -13.90
CA ASP A 148 -1.50 10.90 -13.84
C ASP A 148 -1.08 11.33 -12.42
N GLU A 149 -1.50 10.61 -11.38
CA GLU A 149 -1.16 10.87 -9.98
C GLU A 149 0.14 10.15 -9.54
N LEU A 150 0.62 9.16 -10.30
CA LEU A 150 1.83 8.41 -10.01
C LEU A 150 3.09 9.10 -10.56
#